data_c121034612a6b187778a121b4dfeee3f
#
_entry.id   c121034612a6b187778a121b4dfeee3f
#
_cell.length_a   1.000
_cell.length_b   1.000
_cell.length_c   1.000
_cell.angle_alpha   90.00
_cell.angle_beta   90.00
_cell.angle_gamma   90.00
#
_symmetry.space_group_name_H-M   'P 1'
#
loop_
_entity.id
_entity.type
_entity.pdbx_description
1 polymer ?
#
loop_
_entity_poly.entity_id
_entity_poly.type
_entity_poly.pdbx_seq_one_letter_code
_entity_poly.pdbx_strand_id
1 'polypeptide(L)'
;MKETTFRIRLWTAFLSLIVLLPNICLVFYGTDSIGCSFSKIIFYLGFSILLYLLPALFLKTRIFFLLQGIFVLAAPFEIAHIYLNRMPATSAFLLSIVDTNWEESTELLTSIRLPIICLVFLWILYFFAVFKKIRNTYFIREKKIRIASSVFFVLAILASFATGYNKKVYPYDIVLRSCQVFETKWKMDAGMKKIRDFKFGAQKIDSLAEKEIYVFVIGETGRYSSYSLNGYGRKTSPLLSKTENLVSYSDFFSEANITTSSLSLLLTRASAEDYERSYVEKSFVDAFQEAGFKTYWISNQGANNKFIARISKDADGEYFNTTSFKETDNFDEQLWVFLDQVLAKNENKILIVLHTLGSHFRYNFRYPNKYELFKPSLKGSFDYALISAKNKRQFINTYDNSILYTDFFLSKTIRKIDSLKSVSALVYVADHGENLFDTKENIVFHGGSKYTEYDFHVPFFVWTSDKYNLQYPEKVENLRCNKDKKLCTENVFYSLLDMAHITFPEHIREKSIVSEFLQEDSLRYIVNTNMETEVLRMK
;
A
#
# COMPACT_ATOMS: atom_id res chain seq x y z
N MET A 1 12.00 -13.02 52.05
CA MET A 1 11.93 -14.02 50.94
C MET A 1 10.52 -14.26 50.41
N LYS A 2 9.50 -14.47 51.26
CA LYS A 2 8.08 -14.67 50.82
C LYS A 2 7.51 -13.44 50.12
N GLU A 3 7.74 -12.24 50.67
CA GLU A 3 7.24 -10.97 50.11
C GLU A 3 7.85 -10.66 48.74
N THR A 4 9.12 -10.89 48.54
CA THR A 4 9.81 -10.71 47.23
C THR A 4 9.24 -11.66 46.17
N THR A 5 8.92 -12.90 46.57
CA THR A 5 8.32 -13.91 45.68
C THR A 5 6.88 -13.55 45.31
N PHE A 6 6.11 -13.01 46.26
CA PHE A 6 4.74 -12.53 46.00
C PHE A 6 4.74 -11.35 45.04
N ARG A 7 5.56 -10.34 45.27
CA ARG A 7 5.70 -9.19 44.36
C ARG A 7 6.10 -9.61 42.94
N ILE A 8 7.08 -10.51 42.77
CA ILE A 8 7.46 -11.02 41.45
C ILE A 8 6.30 -11.71 40.76
N ARG A 9 5.50 -12.51 41.46
CA ARG A 9 4.30 -13.17 40.91
C ARG A 9 3.24 -12.16 40.46
N LEU A 10 3.00 -11.13 41.26
CA LEU A 10 2.07 -10.06 40.91
C LEU A 10 2.50 -9.30 39.66
N TRP A 11 3.79 -8.97 39.58
CA TRP A 11 4.36 -8.31 38.41
C TRP A 11 4.32 -9.20 37.17
N THR A 12 4.55 -10.50 37.31
CA THR A 12 4.44 -11.46 36.21
C THR A 12 3.00 -11.51 35.68
N ALA A 13 2.03 -11.59 36.58
CA ALA A 13 0.61 -11.62 36.20
C ALA A 13 0.20 -10.33 35.48
N PHE A 14 0.66 -9.18 35.96
CA PHE A 14 0.35 -7.89 35.34
C PHE A 14 0.97 -7.75 33.95
N LEU A 15 2.24 -8.12 33.77
CA LEU A 15 2.87 -8.13 32.44
C LEU A 15 2.21 -9.10 31.48
N SER A 16 1.80 -10.26 31.97
CA SER A 16 1.06 -11.25 31.19
C SER A 16 -0.29 -10.70 30.72
N LEU A 17 -0.98 -9.97 31.58
CA LEU A 17 -2.24 -9.31 31.22
C LEU A 17 -2.02 -8.25 30.14
N ILE A 18 -0.98 -7.46 30.26
CA ILE A 18 -0.61 -6.42 29.29
C ILE A 18 -0.33 -7.03 27.90
N VAL A 19 0.45 -8.10 27.83
CA VAL A 19 0.77 -8.76 26.56
C VAL A 19 -0.46 -9.46 25.95
N LEU A 20 -1.46 -9.78 26.74
CA LEU A 20 -2.72 -10.33 26.26
C LEU A 20 -3.73 -9.24 25.83
N LEU A 21 -3.46 -7.96 26.09
CA LEU A 21 -4.35 -6.87 25.68
C LEU A 21 -4.69 -6.88 24.18
N PRO A 22 -3.77 -7.13 23.23
CA PRO A 22 -4.13 -7.26 21.82
C PRO A 22 -5.20 -8.32 21.58
N ASN A 23 -5.08 -9.51 22.21
CA ASN A 23 -6.09 -10.57 22.09
C ASN A 23 -7.45 -10.16 22.69
N ILE A 24 -7.44 -9.44 23.79
CA ILE A 24 -8.64 -8.88 24.40
C ILE A 24 -9.25 -7.83 23.47
N CYS A 25 -8.47 -6.91 22.94
CA CYS A 25 -8.92 -5.93 21.96
C CYS A 25 -9.51 -6.61 20.72
N LEU A 26 -8.89 -7.68 20.21
CA LEU A 26 -9.38 -8.42 19.06
C LEU A 26 -10.75 -9.06 19.32
N VAL A 27 -11.02 -9.53 20.55
CA VAL A 27 -12.34 -10.04 20.94
C VAL A 27 -13.41 -8.94 20.89
N PHE A 28 -13.10 -7.73 21.33
CA PHE A 28 -14.06 -6.63 21.38
C PHE A 28 -14.24 -5.90 20.05
N TYR A 29 -13.18 -5.78 19.27
CA TYR A 29 -13.17 -4.95 18.05
C TYR A 29 -13.04 -5.77 16.76
N GLY A 30 -12.51 -6.99 16.84
CA GLY A 30 -12.26 -7.87 15.70
C GLY A 30 -13.14 -9.12 15.68
N THR A 31 -14.40 -9.01 16.12
CA THR A 31 -15.34 -10.14 16.28
C THR A 31 -15.48 -11.02 15.04
N ASP A 32 -15.43 -10.42 13.86
CA ASP A 32 -15.52 -11.17 12.60
C ASP A 32 -14.26 -12.02 12.30
N SER A 33 -13.11 -11.60 12.83
CA SER A 33 -11.85 -12.34 12.66
C SER A 33 -11.79 -13.63 13.45
N ILE A 34 -12.48 -13.69 14.59
CA ILE A 34 -12.52 -14.87 15.48
C ILE A 34 -13.91 -15.55 15.51
N GLY A 35 -14.92 -14.89 14.95
CA GLY A 35 -16.33 -15.32 14.97
C GLY A 35 -17.06 -14.94 16.27
N CYS A 36 -18.35 -14.62 16.15
CA CYS A 36 -19.17 -14.07 17.25
C CYS A 36 -19.71 -15.09 18.26
N SER A 37 -19.37 -16.39 18.15
CA SER A 37 -19.85 -17.40 19.10
C SER A 37 -19.10 -17.27 20.44
N PHE A 38 -19.84 -17.20 21.54
CA PHE A 38 -19.30 -17.12 22.90
C PHE A 38 -18.30 -18.25 23.21
N SER A 39 -18.58 -19.46 22.74
CA SER A 39 -17.68 -20.61 22.89
C SER A 39 -16.35 -20.41 22.14
N LYS A 40 -16.37 -19.83 20.95
CA LYS A 40 -15.17 -19.50 20.18
C LYS A 40 -14.34 -18.41 20.87
N ILE A 41 -14.97 -17.42 21.45
CA ILE A 41 -14.30 -16.35 22.20
C ILE A 41 -13.57 -16.93 23.42
N ILE A 42 -14.26 -17.75 24.22
CA ILE A 42 -13.65 -18.40 25.38
C ILE A 42 -12.49 -19.30 24.95
N PHE A 43 -12.68 -20.10 23.90
CA PHE A 43 -11.63 -20.95 23.38
C PHE A 43 -10.42 -20.14 22.92
N TYR A 44 -10.66 -19.05 22.17
CA TYR A 44 -9.62 -18.16 21.66
C TYR A 44 -8.80 -17.54 22.81
N LEU A 45 -9.46 -16.94 23.79
CA LEU A 45 -8.79 -16.33 24.94
C LEU A 45 -8.06 -17.37 25.79
N GLY A 46 -8.72 -18.51 26.08
CA GLY A 46 -8.10 -19.60 26.84
C GLY A 46 -6.88 -20.16 26.14
N PHE A 47 -6.93 -20.36 24.84
CA PHE A 47 -5.82 -20.85 24.04
C PHE A 47 -4.69 -19.82 23.95
N SER A 48 -5.01 -18.53 23.82
CA SER A 48 -4.04 -17.43 23.87
C SER A 48 -3.28 -17.39 25.19
N ILE A 49 -3.99 -17.49 26.30
CA ILE A 49 -3.42 -17.52 27.66
C ILE A 49 -2.50 -18.75 27.81
N LEU A 50 -2.98 -19.91 27.37
CA LEU A 50 -2.22 -21.15 27.44
C LEU A 50 -0.89 -21.04 26.68
N LEU A 51 -0.94 -20.70 25.40
CA LEU A 51 0.25 -20.57 24.56
C LEU A 51 1.22 -19.52 25.12
N TYR A 52 0.70 -18.42 25.66
CA TYR A 52 1.51 -17.35 26.18
C TYR A 52 2.21 -17.67 27.51
N LEU A 53 1.50 -18.29 28.45
CA LEU A 53 2.02 -18.56 29.79
C LEU A 53 2.76 -19.89 29.92
N LEU A 54 2.48 -20.84 29.05
CA LEU A 54 3.07 -22.18 29.11
C LEU A 54 4.61 -22.17 29.09
N PRO A 55 5.29 -21.30 28.29
CA PRO A 55 6.75 -21.17 28.35
C PRO A 55 7.31 -20.78 29.73
N ALA A 56 6.55 -20.10 30.57
CA ALA A 56 7.00 -19.77 31.93
C ALA A 56 7.25 -21.01 32.78
N LEU A 57 6.57 -22.11 32.48
CA LEU A 57 6.71 -23.36 33.28
C LEU A 57 8.06 -24.06 33.04
N PHE A 58 8.67 -23.90 31.85
CA PHE A 58 9.92 -24.61 31.51
C PHE A 58 11.10 -23.69 31.24
N LEU A 59 10.89 -22.42 30.91
CA LEU A 59 11.97 -21.44 30.75
C LEU A 59 12.42 -20.85 32.08
N LYS A 60 13.69 -20.41 32.13
CA LYS A 60 14.14 -19.56 33.22
C LYS A 60 13.41 -18.23 33.20
N THR A 61 13.03 -17.73 34.34
CA THR A 61 12.23 -16.50 34.47
C THR A 61 12.82 -15.31 33.68
N ARG A 62 14.15 -15.14 33.71
CA ARG A 62 14.80 -14.05 32.98
C ARG A 62 14.70 -14.20 31.46
N ILE A 63 14.81 -15.45 30.93
CA ILE A 63 14.65 -15.74 29.50
C ILE A 63 13.20 -15.51 29.08
N PHE A 64 12.24 -16.02 29.86
CA PHE A 64 10.83 -15.79 29.62
C PHE A 64 10.49 -14.30 29.51
N PHE A 65 10.95 -13.48 30.46
CA PHE A 65 10.71 -12.05 30.42
C PHE A 65 11.45 -11.31 29.31
N LEU A 66 12.64 -11.77 28.92
CA LEU A 66 13.35 -11.19 27.77
C LEU A 66 12.55 -11.37 26.48
N LEU A 67 12.00 -12.56 26.27
CA LEU A 67 11.11 -12.85 25.15
C LEU A 67 9.83 -11.98 25.20
N GLN A 68 9.29 -11.76 26.42
CA GLN A 68 8.14 -10.88 26.61
C GLN A 68 8.43 -9.43 26.23
N GLY A 69 9.68 -8.97 26.35
CA GLY A 69 10.06 -7.59 26.04
C GLY A 69 9.74 -7.18 24.60
N ILE A 70 10.00 -8.07 23.66
CA ILE A 70 9.68 -7.84 22.24
C ILE A 70 8.18 -7.66 22.06
N PHE A 71 7.38 -8.50 22.70
CA PHE A 71 5.92 -8.45 22.60
C PHE A 71 5.34 -7.25 23.33
N VAL A 72 5.89 -6.84 24.46
CA VAL A 72 5.49 -5.62 25.16
C VAL A 72 5.72 -4.39 24.27
N LEU A 73 6.79 -4.34 23.51
CA LEU A 73 7.07 -3.25 22.57
C LEU A 73 6.12 -3.26 21.36
N ALA A 74 5.78 -4.44 20.85
CA ALA A 74 4.88 -4.59 19.69
C ALA A 74 3.38 -4.39 20.04
N ALA A 75 2.96 -4.67 21.28
CA ALA A 75 1.56 -4.65 21.69
C ALA A 75 0.83 -3.32 21.41
N PRO A 76 1.40 -2.12 21.65
CA PRO A 76 0.72 -0.86 21.35
C PRO A 76 0.40 -0.69 19.87
N PHE A 77 1.29 -1.09 18.98
CA PHE A 77 1.08 -1.05 17.53
C PHE A 77 -0.01 -2.02 17.10
N GLU A 78 0.02 -3.24 17.66
CA GLU A 78 -1.01 -4.25 17.41
C GLU A 78 -2.39 -3.78 17.89
N ILE A 79 -2.48 -3.20 19.08
CA ILE A 79 -3.72 -2.63 19.62
C ILE A 79 -4.24 -1.51 18.71
N ALA A 80 -3.37 -0.60 18.29
CA ALA A 80 -3.75 0.50 17.40
C ALA A 80 -4.27 -0.04 16.06
N HIS A 81 -3.59 -1.02 15.48
CA HIS A 81 -4.02 -1.65 14.23
C HIS A 81 -5.38 -2.37 14.38
N ILE A 82 -5.58 -3.14 15.46
CA ILE A 82 -6.85 -3.80 15.75
C ILE A 82 -7.97 -2.77 15.93
N TYR A 83 -7.70 -1.68 16.63
CA TYR A 83 -8.70 -0.63 16.84
C TYR A 83 -9.15 0.03 15.54
N LEU A 84 -8.20 0.34 14.64
CA LEU A 84 -8.45 1.00 13.37
C LEU A 84 -9.05 0.04 12.32
N ASN A 85 -8.42 -1.12 12.16
CA ASN A 85 -8.70 -2.04 11.04
C ASN A 85 -9.53 -3.27 11.44
N ARG A 86 -9.89 -3.40 12.73
CA ARG A 86 -10.71 -4.51 13.27
C ARG A 86 -10.07 -5.90 13.12
N MET A 87 -8.75 -5.96 13.03
CA MET A 87 -8.00 -7.18 12.79
C MET A 87 -6.55 -7.05 13.26
N PRO A 88 -5.83 -8.18 13.41
CA PRO A 88 -4.40 -8.19 13.71
C PRO A 88 -3.57 -7.48 12.63
N ALA A 89 -2.40 -6.93 12.99
CA ALA A 89 -1.46 -6.34 12.05
C ALA A 89 -1.11 -7.33 10.93
N THR A 90 -1.01 -6.88 9.70
CA THR A 90 -0.71 -7.69 8.53
C THR A 90 0.77 -7.66 8.17
N SER A 91 1.24 -8.59 7.33
CA SER A 91 2.63 -8.60 6.84
C SER A 91 2.96 -7.33 6.08
N ALA A 92 2.02 -6.81 5.31
CA ALA A 92 2.17 -5.57 4.56
C ALA A 92 2.24 -4.35 5.49
N PHE A 93 1.44 -4.28 6.56
CA PHE A 93 1.55 -3.24 7.57
C PHE A 93 2.93 -3.24 8.26
N LEU A 94 3.45 -4.44 8.60
CA LEU A 94 4.79 -4.57 9.16
C LEU A 94 5.87 -4.16 8.14
N LEU A 95 5.69 -4.50 6.88
CA LEU A 95 6.59 -4.08 5.79
C LEU A 95 6.58 -2.55 5.66
N SER A 96 5.41 -1.92 5.68
CA SER A 96 5.28 -0.46 5.67
C SER A 96 6.02 0.20 6.84
N ILE A 97 5.92 -0.35 8.06
CA ILE A 97 6.68 0.15 9.22
C ILE A 97 8.20 0.07 8.99
N VAL A 98 8.66 -1.04 8.38
CA VAL A 98 10.10 -1.23 8.11
C VAL A 98 10.60 -0.33 6.98
N ASP A 99 9.74 0.01 6.03
CA ASP A 99 10.04 0.88 4.89
C ASP A 99 9.71 2.37 5.15
N THR A 100 9.06 2.68 6.29
CA THR A 100 8.73 4.04 6.72
C THR A 100 10.01 4.89 6.90
N ASN A 101 9.95 6.12 6.45
CA ASN A 101 11.02 7.10 6.58
C ASN A 101 10.87 7.98 7.83
N TRP A 102 11.87 8.83 8.07
CA TRP A 102 11.87 9.74 9.22
C TRP A 102 10.74 10.78 9.15
N GLU A 103 10.44 11.27 7.97
CA GLU A 103 9.39 12.26 7.72
C GLU A 103 8.01 11.68 8.03
N GLU A 104 7.67 10.52 7.46
CA GLU A 104 6.40 9.82 7.75
C GLU A 104 6.29 9.43 9.23
N SER A 105 7.40 8.98 9.82
CA SER A 105 7.44 8.64 11.25
C SER A 105 7.15 9.84 12.13
N THR A 106 7.73 11.01 11.80
CA THR A 106 7.48 12.26 12.54
C THR A 106 6.07 12.77 12.31
N GLU A 107 5.55 12.66 11.10
CA GLU A 107 4.17 13.00 10.77
C GLU A 107 3.19 12.14 11.58
N LEU A 108 3.43 10.83 11.65
CA LEU A 108 2.62 9.92 12.48
C LEU A 108 2.70 10.29 13.97
N LEU A 109 3.90 10.51 14.49
CA LEU A 109 4.11 10.87 15.91
C LEU A 109 3.46 12.19 16.29
N THR A 110 3.52 13.20 15.41
CA THR A 110 2.89 14.51 15.67
C THR A 110 1.36 14.44 15.65
N SER A 111 0.79 13.42 14.99
CA SER A 111 -0.65 13.19 14.94
C SER A 111 -1.18 12.39 16.14
N ILE A 112 -0.29 11.76 16.92
CA ILE A 112 -0.67 11.02 18.13
C ILE A 112 -0.73 11.98 19.32
N ARG A 113 -1.81 11.93 20.10
CA ARG A 113 -1.95 12.76 21.30
C ARG A 113 -0.82 12.48 22.29
N LEU A 114 -0.17 13.52 22.78
CA LEU A 114 0.94 13.42 23.72
C LEU A 114 0.70 12.46 24.90
N PRO A 115 -0.49 12.41 25.56
CA PRO A 115 -0.75 11.44 26.61
C PRO A 115 -0.58 9.98 26.20
N ILE A 116 -0.88 9.62 24.95
CA ILE A 116 -0.71 8.25 24.44
C ILE A 116 0.78 7.93 24.33
N ILE A 117 1.57 8.85 23.80
CA ILE A 117 3.04 8.71 23.72
C ILE A 117 3.63 8.53 25.12
N CYS A 118 3.20 9.35 26.07
CA CYS A 118 3.63 9.25 27.47
C CYS A 118 3.26 7.89 28.09
N LEU A 119 2.06 7.37 27.82
CA LEU A 119 1.62 6.06 28.31
C LEU A 119 2.49 4.92 27.73
N VAL A 120 2.80 4.94 26.44
CA VAL A 120 3.69 3.95 25.81
C VAL A 120 5.10 4.02 26.39
N PHE A 121 5.62 5.24 26.61
CA PHE A 121 6.92 5.44 27.21
C PHE A 121 6.97 4.92 28.67
N LEU A 122 5.97 5.22 29.48
CA LEU A 122 5.84 4.70 30.84
C LEU A 122 5.72 3.17 30.87
N TRP A 123 5.02 2.60 29.91
CA TRP A 123 4.92 1.16 29.72
C TRP A 123 6.30 0.53 29.49
N ILE A 124 7.10 1.10 28.59
CA ILE A 124 8.45 0.63 28.28
C ILE A 124 9.36 0.75 29.53
N LEU A 125 9.33 1.89 30.21
CA LEU A 125 10.11 2.11 31.45
C LEU A 125 9.73 1.09 32.52
N TYR A 126 8.43 0.85 32.66
CA TYR A 126 7.90 -0.15 33.61
C TYR A 126 8.44 -1.54 33.30
N PHE A 127 8.43 -1.98 32.04
CA PHE A 127 9.00 -3.27 31.63
C PHE A 127 10.48 -3.39 32.05
N PHE A 128 11.30 -2.39 31.75
CA PHE A 128 12.72 -2.42 32.12
C PHE A 128 12.93 -2.38 33.64
N ALA A 129 12.12 -1.67 34.39
CA ALA A 129 12.20 -1.63 35.84
C ALA A 129 11.90 -2.99 36.47
N VAL A 130 10.90 -3.71 35.90
CA VAL A 130 10.58 -5.07 36.35
C VAL A 130 11.68 -6.05 35.94
N PHE A 131 12.15 -5.99 34.70
CA PHE A 131 13.19 -6.87 34.17
C PHE A 131 14.48 -6.82 35.02
N LYS A 132 14.92 -5.64 35.46
CA LYS A 132 16.09 -5.48 36.32
C LYS A 132 15.96 -6.21 37.66
N LYS A 133 14.73 -6.41 38.17
CA LYS A 133 14.47 -7.05 39.47
C LYS A 133 14.28 -8.56 39.39
N ILE A 134 14.18 -9.12 38.17
CA ILE A 134 13.90 -10.55 37.98
C ILE A 134 15.17 -11.36 38.15
N ARG A 135 15.09 -12.38 39.02
CA ARG A 135 16.14 -13.36 39.22
C ARG A 135 16.08 -14.46 38.16
N ASN A 136 17.24 -14.96 37.74
CA ASN A 136 17.35 -16.03 36.74
C ASN A 136 17.11 -17.43 37.37
N THR A 137 15.86 -17.73 37.69
CA THR A 137 15.42 -18.96 38.34
C THR A 137 14.34 -19.64 37.50
N TYR A 138 13.96 -20.85 37.85
CA TYR A 138 12.78 -21.53 37.29
C TYR A 138 11.57 -21.30 38.18
N PHE A 139 10.39 -21.12 37.61
CA PHE A 139 9.13 -21.12 38.36
C PHE A 139 8.83 -22.50 38.92
N ILE A 140 9.07 -23.55 38.11
CA ILE A 140 8.93 -24.95 38.49
C ILE A 140 10.33 -25.56 38.66
N ARG A 141 10.60 -26.08 39.86
CA ARG A 141 11.91 -26.70 40.17
C ARG A 141 12.02 -28.11 39.62
N GLU A 142 10.91 -28.86 39.55
CA GLU A 142 10.89 -30.24 39.09
C GLU A 142 11.17 -30.39 37.60
N LYS A 143 12.25 -31.08 37.27
CA LYS A 143 12.70 -31.28 35.87
C LYS A 143 11.68 -32.03 35.03
N LYS A 144 10.98 -33.03 35.61
CA LYS A 144 9.96 -33.83 34.90
C LYS A 144 8.79 -32.95 34.43
N ILE A 145 8.28 -32.06 35.30
CA ILE A 145 7.21 -31.14 34.97
C ILE A 145 7.62 -30.15 33.88
N ARG A 146 8.84 -29.63 33.92
CA ARG A 146 9.38 -28.74 32.89
C ARG A 146 9.45 -29.43 31.52
N ILE A 147 9.92 -30.67 31.47
CA ILE A 147 9.96 -31.45 30.22
C ILE A 147 8.54 -31.70 29.71
N ALA A 148 7.62 -32.16 30.57
CA ALA A 148 6.23 -32.39 30.18
C ALA A 148 5.58 -31.10 29.65
N SER A 149 5.79 -29.94 30.30
CA SER A 149 5.29 -28.64 29.86
C SER A 149 5.88 -28.21 28.52
N SER A 150 7.16 -28.46 28.27
CA SER A 150 7.79 -28.14 26.98
C SER A 150 7.25 -29.00 25.83
N VAL A 151 7.04 -30.30 26.08
CA VAL A 151 6.43 -31.21 25.11
C VAL A 151 4.99 -30.76 24.81
N PHE A 152 4.20 -30.45 25.86
CA PHE A 152 2.84 -29.98 25.69
C PHE A 152 2.80 -28.64 24.93
N PHE A 153 3.73 -27.73 25.16
CA PHE A 153 3.87 -26.48 24.40
C PHE A 153 4.10 -26.74 22.92
N VAL A 154 5.01 -27.65 22.57
CA VAL A 154 5.27 -28.03 21.18
C VAL A 154 4.01 -28.59 20.53
N LEU A 155 3.29 -29.50 21.23
CA LEU A 155 2.04 -30.07 20.72
C LEU A 155 0.96 -28.98 20.54
N ALA A 156 0.85 -28.02 21.46
CA ALA A 156 -0.09 -26.92 21.36
C ALA A 156 0.26 -25.98 20.18
N ILE A 157 1.53 -25.74 19.93
CA ILE A 157 1.99 -24.99 18.72
C ILE A 157 1.63 -25.77 17.46
N LEU A 158 1.92 -27.06 17.36
CA LEU A 158 1.56 -27.88 16.21
C LEU A 158 0.03 -27.88 15.98
N ALA A 159 -0.77 -28.01 17.04
CA ALA A 159 -2.20 -27.89 16.95
C ALA A 159 -2.68 -26.50 16.47
N SER A 160 -1.96 -25.44 16.86
CA SER A 160 -2.27 -24.09 16.39
C SER A 160 -2.02 -23.93 14.89
N PHE A 161 -0.98 -24.57 14.37
CA PHE A 161 -0.73 -24.60 12.91
C PHE A 161 -1.81 -25.38 12.17
N ALA A 162 -2.19 -26.54 12.66
CA ALA A 162 -3.23 -27.37 12.05
C ALA A 162 -4.61 -26.67 11.99
N THR A 163 -4.89 -25.83 12.99
CA THR A 163 -6.17 -25.08 13.08
C THR A 163 -6.13 -23.67 12.49
N GLY A 164 -4.95 -23.19 12.09
CA GLY A 164 -4.72 -21.81 11.65
C GLY A 164 -4.84 -20.76 12.75
N TYR A 165 -4.98 -21.13 14.02
CA TYR A 165 -5.04 -20.20 15.15
C TYR A 165 -3.75 -19.41 15.37
N ASN A 166 -2.60 -19.97 15.00
CA ASN A 166 -1.30 -19.29 15.05
C ASN A 166 -1.29 -17.96 14.26
N LYS A 167 -2.08 -17.86 13.20
CA LYS A 167 -2.23 -16.64 12.38
C LYS A 167 -3.07 -15.55 13.05
N LYS A 168 -3.71 -15.84 14.20
CA LYS A 168 -4.68 -14.96 14.87
C LYS A 168 -4.33 -14.64 16.31
N VAL A 169 -3.44 -15.40 16.94
CA VAL A 169 -3.13 -15.33 18.38
C VAL A 169 -1.86 -14.53 18.60
N TYR A 170 -1.99 -13.35 19.18
CA TYR A 170 -0.85 -12.58 19.66
C TYR A 170 -0.18 -13.30 20.85
N PRO A 171 1.14 -13.42 20.89
CA PRO A 171 2.13 -12.78 20.04
C PRO A 171 2.63 -13.65 18.86
N TYR A 172 2.06 -14.81 18.60
CA TYR A 172 2.57 -15.75 17.58
C TYR A 172 2.30 -15.25 16.16
N ASP A 173 1.17 -14.61 15.95
CA ASP A 173 0.80 -13.99 14.68
C ASP A 173 1.83 -12.94 14.23
N ILE A 174 2.25 -12.05 15.12
CA ILE A 174 3.24 -11.03 14.78
C ILE A 174 4.62 -11.62 14.48
N VAL A 175 5.00 -12.74 15.16
CA VAL A 175 6.24 -13.45 14.87
C VAL A 175 6.20 -14.05 13.46
N LEU A 176 5.11 -14.74 13.11
CA LEU A 176 4.93 -15.34 11.78
C LEU A 176 4.98 -14.30 10.67
N ARG A 177 4.31 -13.18 10.86
CA ARG A 177 4.29 -12.08 9.89
C ARG A 177 5.64 -11.39 9.78
N SER A 178 6.35 -11.22 10.91
CA SER A 178 7.73 -10.73 10.87
C SER A 178 8.64 -11.66 10.06
N CYS A 179 8.47 -12.99 10.19
CA CYS A 179 9.19 -13.96 9.36
C CYS A 179 8.84 -13.82 7.87
N GLN A 180 7.57 -13.61 7.54
CA GLN A 180 7.13 -13.37 6.15
C GLN A 180 7.75 -12.08 5.59
N VAL A 181 7.75 -10.99 6.35
CA VAL A 181 8.40 -9.72 5.95
C VAL A 181 9.89 -9.92 5.70
N PHE A 182 10.57 -10.66 6.59
CA PHE A 182 11.98 -10.96 6.42
C PHE A 182 12.25 -11.81 5.18
N GLU A 183 11.43 -12.83 4.92
CA GLU A 183 11.50 -13.66 3.71
C GLU A 183 11.29 -12.81 2.45
N THR A 184 10.25 -11.96 2.43
CA THR A 184 9.98 -11.05 1.32
C THR A 184 11.17 -10.14 1.04
N LYS A 185 11.74 -9.50 2.07
CA LYS A 185 12.92 -8.66 1.91
C LYS A 185 14.13 -9.43 1.40
N TRP A 186 14.34 -10.65 1.90
CA TRP A 186 15.43 -11.51 1.42
C TRP A 186 15.25 -11.87 -0.07
N LYS A 187 14.03 -12.21 -0.50
CA LYS A 187 13.70 -12.45 -1.91
C LYS A 187 13.95 -11.20 -2.77
N MET A 188 13.53 -10.02 -2.31
CA MET A 188 13.80 -8.75 -2.98
C MET A 188 15.31 -8.49 -3.12
N ASP A 189 16.08 -8.63 -2.05
CA ASP A 189 17.54 -8.41 -2.06
C ASP A 189 18.28 -9.44 -2.93
N ALA A 190 17.84 -10.71 -2.94
CA ALA A 190 18.35 -11.74 -3.82
C ALA A 190 18.02 -11.50 -5.29
N GLY A 191 16.81 -11.00 -5.57
CA GLY A 191 16.34 -10.63 -6.91
C GLY A 191 17.12 -9.47 -7.50
N MET A 192 17.51 -8.48 -6.70
CA MET A 192 18.29 -7.32 -7.16
C MET A 192 19.61 -7.68 -7.84
N LYS A 193 20.20 -8.84 -7.53
CA LYS A 193 21.40 -9.34 -8.22
C LYS A 193 21.09 -9.80 -9.64
N LYS A 194 19.92 -10.40 -9.86
CA LYS A 194 19.47 -10.89 -11.18
C LYS A 194 19.03 -9.76 -12.09
N ILE A 195 18.41 -8.73 -11.52
CA ILE A 195 17.91 -7.57 -12.26
C ILE A 195 19.02 -6.82 -13.00
N ARG A 196 20.24 -6.75 -12.45
CA ARG A 196 21.36 -6.00 -13.06
C ARG A 196 21.60 -6.38 -14.52
N ASP A 197 21.55 -7.68 -14.83
CA ASP A 197 21.86 -8.22 -16.15
C ASP A 197 20.59 -8.47 -17.00
N PHE A 198 19.41 -8.18 -16.45
CA PHE A 198 18.15 -8.37 -17.15
C PHE A 198 17.98 -7.34 -18.29
N LYS A 199 17.53 -7.82 -19.44
CA LYS A 199 17.12 -7.00 -20.58
C LYS A 199 15.87 -7.56 -21.21
N PHE A 200 14.98 -6.68 -21.60
CA PHE A 200 13.77 -7.06 -22.36
C PHE A 200 14.11 -7.43 -23.82
N GLY A 201 15.17 -6.87 -24.39
CA GLY A 201 15.40 -6.87 -25.82
C GLY A 201 14.39 -5.98 -26.55
N ALA A 202 13.95 -4.92 -25.88
CA ALA A 202 12.89 -4.05 -26.37
C ALA A 202 13.38 -3.18 -27.53
N GLN A 203 12.55 -3.08 -28.59
CA GLN A 203 12.86 -2.34 -29.80
C GLN A 203 11.63 -1.56 -30.25
N LYS A 204 11.85 -0.34 -30.73
CA LYS A 204 10.81 0.43 -31.42
C LYS A 204 10.61 -0.13 -32.83
N ILE A 205 9.36 -0.40 -33.19
CA ILE A 205 9.01 -1.03 -34.47
C ILE A 205 9.07 -0.03 -35.64
N ASP A 206 8.69 1.23 -35.36
CA ASP A 206 8.65 2.29 -36.37
C ASP A 206 9.74 3.37 -36.11
N SER A 207 10.07 4.11 -37.15
CA SER A 207 10.99 5.24 -37.06
C SER A 207 10.25 6.54 -37.39
N LEU A 208 9.57 7.12 -36.40
CA LEU A 208 8.95 8.42 -36.57
C LEU A 208 10.04 9.51 -36.59
N ALA A 209 9.94 10.42 -37.55
CA ALA A 209 10.74 11.65 -37.58
C ALA A 209 10.23 12.72 -36.60
N GLU A 210 9.00 12.57 -36.11
CA GLU A 210 8.35 13.52 -35.20
C GLU A 210 8.74 13.27 -33.73
N LYS A 211 8.58 14.32 -32.94
CA LYS A 211 8.75 14.26 -31.48
C LYS A 211 7.66 13.41 -30.85
N GLU A 212 8.09 12.48 -30.00
CA GLU A 212 7.21 11.56 -29.26
C GLU A 212 7.32 11.79 -27.75
N ILE A 213 6.19 12.00 -27.08
CA ILE A 213 6.14 12.22 -25.63
C ILE A 213 5.09 11.31 -25.00
N TYR A 214 5.54 10.38 -24.20
CA TYR A 214 4.67 9.52 -23.38
C TYR A 214 4.78 9.93 -21.91
N VAL A 215 3.64 10.14 -21.29
CA VAL A 215 3.57 10.51 -19.86
C VAL A 215 2.77 9.46 -19.12
N PHE A 216 3.39 8.85 -18.12
CA PHE A 216 2.71 7.95 -17.21
C PHE A 216 2.53 8.63 -15.85
N VAL A 217 1.29 8.83 -15.42
CA VAL A 217 0.99 9.47 -14.13
C VAL A 217 0.50 8.43 -13.14
N ILE A 218 1.29 8.21 -12.11
CA ILE A 218 0.94 7.36 -10.98
C ILE A 218 0.12 8.22 -10.01
N GLY A 219 -1.17 7.92 -9.90
CA GLY A 219 -2.05 8.45 -8.87
C GLY A 219 -1.90 7.69 -7.56
N GLU A 220 -2.27 8.31 -6.47
CA GLU A 220 -2.19 7.75 -5.13
C GLU A 220 -3.59 7.75 -4.49
N THR A 221 -4.01 6.58 -4.00
CA THR A 221 -5.24 6.43 -3.20
C THR A 221 -6.50 6.95 -3.93
N GLY A 222 -6.59 6.73 -5.24
CA GLY A 222 -7.71 7.18 -6.07
C GLY A 222 -8.77 6.09 -6.25
N ARG A 223 -10.04 6.34 -5.89
CA ARG A 223 -11.13 5.39 -6.15
C ARG A 223 -11.93 5.78 -7.37
N TYR A 224 -12.23 4.81 -8.23
CA TYR A 224 -13.02 4.99 -9.47
C TYR A 224 -14.33 5.74 -9.23
N SER A 225 -15.09 5.31 -8.21
CA SER A 225 -16.43 5.81 -7.89
C SER A 225 -16.48 7.24 -7.33
N SER A 226 -15.33 7.89 -7.12
CA SER A 226 -15.26 9.29 -6.66
C SER A 226 -15.00 10.30 -7.78
N TYR A 227 -14.91 9.86 -9.03
CA TYR A 227 -14.75 10.75 -10.19
C TYR A 227 -16.08 10.99 -10.90
N SER A 228 -16.48 12.27 -11.07
CA SER A 228 -17.70 12.60 -11.84
C SER A 228 -17.62 12.17 -13.30
N LEU A 229 -16.42 12.07 -13.87
CA LEU A 229 -16.16 11.49 -15.19
C LEU A 229 -16.68 10.04 -15.29
N ASN A 230 -16.68 9.33 -14.19
CA ASN A 230 -17.10 7.91 -14.08
C ASN A 230 -18.53 7.76 -13.54
N GLY A 231 -19.30 8.86 -13.50
CA GLY A 231 -20.70 8.83 -13.05
C GLY A 231 -20.93 9.17 -11.59
N TYR A 232 -19.91 9.61 -10.83
CA TYR A 232 -20.12 10.10 -9.48
C TYR A 232 -21.01 11.34 -9.46
N GLY A 233 -22.01 11.37 -8.57
CA GLY A 233 -23.01 12.44 -8.55
C GLY A 233 -22.50 13.82 -8.15
N ARG A 234 -21.26 13.95 -7.69
CA ARG A 234 -20.61 15.22 -7.31
C ARG A 234 -19.59 15.61 -8.36
N LYS A 235 -19.46 16.91 -8.64
CA LYS A 235 -18.55 17.45 -9.68
C LYS A 235 -17.09 17.43 -9.20
N THR A 236 -16.50 16.27 -9.08
CA THR A 236 -15.12 16.05 -8.61
C THR A 236 -14.10 16.04 -9.75
N SER A 237 -14.52 15.80 -11.00
CA SER A 237 -13.63 15.79 -12.17
C SER A 237 -14.22 16.57 -13.37
N PRO A 238 -14.62 17.85 -13.18
CA PRO A 238 -15.30 18.63 -14.23
C PRO A 238 -14.41 19.02 -15.39
N LEU A 239 -13.08 19.06 -15.22
CA LEU A 239 -12.13 19.42 -16.27
C LEU A 239 -11.82 18.22 -17.16
N LEU A 240 -11.54 17.06 -16.58
CA LEU A 240 -11.32 15.82 -17.32
C LEU A 240 -12.57 15.40 -18.11
N SER A 241 -13.77 15.62 -17.56
CA SER A 241 -15.03 15.35 -18.27
C SER A 241 -15.23 16.16 -19.57
N LYS A 242 -14.44 17.24 -19.75
CA LYS A 242 -14.46 18.11 -20.94
C LYS A 242 -13.18 17.99 -21.79
N THR A 243 -12.26 17.13 -21.37
CA THR A 243 -10.99 16.93 -22.09
C THR A 243 -11.24 16.06 -23.32
N GLU A 244 -11.00 16.62 -24.51
CA GLU A 244 -11.10 15.88 -25.76
C GLU A 244 -10.05 14.77 -25.83
N ASN A 245 -10.35 13.70 -26.57
CA ASN A 245 -9.48 12.54 -26.76
C ASN A 245 -9.10 11.80 -25.45
N LEU A 246 -9.85 12.01 -24.36
CA LEU A 246 -9.70 11.27 -23.11
C LEU A 246 -10.64 10.06 -23.10
N VAL A 247 -10.09 8.89 -22.85
CA VAL A 247 -10.84 7.65 -22.65
C VAL A 247 -10.72 7.26 -21.18
N SER A 248 -11.86 7.08 -20.50
CA SER A 248 -11.94 6.54 -19.15
C SER A 248 -12.39 5.07 -19.22
N TYR A 249 -11.69 4.20 -18.54
CA TYR A 249 -11.99 2.78 -18.47
C TYR A 249 -12.93 2.49 -17.30
N SER A 250 -14.03 1.76 -17.58
CA SER A 250 -15.09 1.55 -16.61
C SER A 250 -14.82 0.42 -15.62
N ASP A 251 -13.93 -0.51 -15.94
CA ASP A 251 -13.71 -1.74 -15.18
C ASP A 251 -12.23 -2.10 -15.04
N PHE A 252 -11.46 -1.16 -14.45
CA PHE A 252 -10.04 -1.34 -14.16
C PHE A 252 -9.80 -1.54 -12.66
N PHE A 253 -9.09 -2.62 -12.31
CA PHE A 253 -8.80 -2.97 -10.92
C PHE A 253 -7.31 -3.06 -10.65
N SER A 254 -6.87 -2.41 -9.58
CA SER A 254 -5.55 -2.67 -9.01
C SER A 254 -5.48 -4.09 -8.46
N GLU A 255 -4.37 -4.77 -8.68
CA GLU A 255 -4.14 -6.13 -8.16
C GLU A 255 -3.59 -6.14 -6.73
N ALA A 256 -3.47 -4.98 -6.09
CA ALA A 256 -3.12 -4.85 -4.68
C ALA A 256 -3.77 -3.60 -4.07
N ASN A 257 -3.92 -3.56 -2.75
CA ASN A 257 -4.49 -2.42 -2.03
C ASN A 257 -3.49 -1.75 -1.07
N ILE A 258 -2.20 -1.81 -1.42
CA ILE A 258 -1.10 -1.20 -0.68
C ILE A 258 -0.09 -0.68 -1.70
N THR A 259 0.34 0.57 -1.53
CA THR A 259 1.24 1.28 -2.46
C THR A 259 2.45 0.44 -2.89
N THR A 260 3.18 -0.18 -1.95
CA THR A 260 4.38 -0.96 -2.28
C THR A 260 4.09 -2.13 -3.23
N SER A 261 3.02 -2.90 -2.97
CA SER A 261 2.65 -4.03 -3.82
C SER A 261 2.05 -3.57 -5.13
N SER A 262 1.18 -2.56 -5.10
CA SER A 262 0.55 -1.99 -6.29
C SER A 262 1.57 -1.43 -7.26
N LEU A 263 2.55 -0.66 -6.78
CA LEU A 263 3.61 -0.09 -7.63
C LEU A 263 4.52 -1.17 -8.22
N SER A 264 4.78 -2.25 -7.47
CA SER A 264 5.55 -3.38 -7.99
C SER A 264 4.86 -4.03 -9.20
N LEU A 265 3.54 -4.19 -9.12
CA LEU A 265 2.72 -4.73 -10.21
C LEU A 265 2.55 -3.73 -11.35
N LEU A 266 2.34 -2.45 -11.03
CA LEU A 266 2.06 -1.40 -12.00
C LEU A 266 3.25 -1.07 -12.91
N LEU A 267 4.47 -1.14 -12.37
CA LEU A 267 5.68 -0.71 -13.05
C LEU A 267 6.40 -1.85 -13.78
N THR A 268 6.06 -3.10 -13.49
CA THR A 268 6.67 -4.29 -14.09
C THR A 268 5.62 -5.13 -14.83
N ARG A 269 6.03 -6.19 -15.50
CA ARG A 269 5.10 -7.17 -16.09
C ARG A 269 4.69 -8.29 -15.12
N ALA A 270 4.90 -8.08 -13.81
CA ALA A 270 4.39 -8.97 -12.79
C ALA A 270 2.87 -8.86 -12.70
N SER A 271 2.24 -9.95 -12.26
CA SER A 271 0.82 -10.01 -11.92
C SER A 271 0.64 -10.52 -10.50
N ALA A 272 -0.57 -10.49 -9.97
CA ALA A 272 -0.85 -11.07 -8.65
C ALA A 272 -0.54 -12.58 -8.61
N GLU A 273 -0.65 -13.28 -9.74
CA GLU A 273 -0.34 -14.71 -9.83
C GLU A 273 1.17 -15.00 -9.95
N ASP A 274 1.94 -14.01 -10.43
CA ASP A 274 3.40 -14.10 -10.57
C ASP A 274 4.07 -12.84 -10.00
N TYR A 275 3.78 -12.56 -8.73
CA TYR A 275 4.28 -11.38 -8.04
C TYR A 275 5.80 -11.37 -7.90
N GLU A 276 6.44 -12.55 -7.77
CA GLU A 276 7.89 -12.67 -7.61
C GLU A 276 8.67 -12.18 -8.85
N ARG A 277 8.03 -12.11 -10.01
CA ARG A 277 8.59 -11.51 -11.24
C ARG A 277 9.06 -10.08 -11.00
N SER A 278 8.33 -9.29 -10.20
CA SER A 278 8.71 -7.90 -9.84
C SER A 278 10.06 -7.80 -9.13
N TYR A 279 10.55 -8.89 -8.54
CA TYR A 279 11.85 -8.93 -7.85
C TYR A 279 13.02 -9.25 -8.77
N VAL A 280 12.77 -9.81 -9.95
CA VAL A 280 13.81 -10.34 -10.82
C VAL A 280 13.84 -9.71 -12.22
N GLU A 281 12.85 -8.91 -12.57
CA GLU A 281 12.76 -8.19 -13.84
C GLU A 281 12.81 -6.67 -13.62
N LYS A 282 13.13 -5.96 -14.69
CA LYS A 282 13.14 -4.51 -14.74
C LYS A 282 11.73 -3.93 -14.98
N SER A 283 11.63 -2.61 -15.00
CA SER A 283 10.38 -1.89 -15.25
C SER A 283 10.18 -1.54 -16.71
N PHE A 284 8.98 -1.04 -17.07
CA PHE A 284 8.77 -0.48 -18.41
C PHE A 284 9.68 0.72 -18.70
N VAL A 285 10.21 1.42 -17.69
CA VAL A 285 11.18 2.51 -17.86
C VAL A 285 12.42 2.01 -18.60
N ASP A 286 12.95 0.85 -18.19
CA ASP A 286 14.09 0.21 -18.87
C ASP A 286 13.75 -0.25 -20.28
N ALA A 287 12.55 -0.79 -20.50
CA ALA A 287 12.10 -1.20 -21.83
C ALA A 287 12.02 0.00 -22.80
N PHE A 288 11.57 1.17 -22.32
CA PHE A 288 11.59 2.41 -23.10
C PHE A 288 13.02 2.87 -23.40
N GLN A 289 13.96 2.77 -22.46
CA GLN A 289 15.37 3.08 -22.69
C GLN A 289 16.00 2.16 -23.74
N GLU A 290 15.75 0.85 -23.64
CA GLU A 290 16.23 -0.11 -24.64
C GLU A 290 15.70 0.22 -26.04
N ALA A 291 14.48 0.76 -26.15
CA ALA A 291 13.85 1.23 -27.38
C ALA A 291 14.31 2.63 -27.82
N GLY A 292 15.26 3.25 -27.12
CA GLY A 292 15.89 4.53 -27.48
C GLY A 292 15.16 5.78 -26.99
N PHE A 293 14.26 5.67 -26.01
CA PHE A 293 13.64 6.81 -25.35
C PHE A 293 14.54 7.35 -24.23
N LYS A 294 14.53 8.66 -24.03
CA LYS A 294 15.00 9.29 -22.81
C LYS A 294 13.91 9.20 -21.75
N THR A 295 14.27 8.78 -20.55
CA THR A 295 13.33 8.49 -19.49
C THR A 295 13.54 9.40 -18.28
N TYR A 296 12.46 9.90 -17.72
CA TYR A 296 12.48 10.81 -16.58
C TYR A 296 11.50 10.38 -15.51
N TRP A 297 12.00 10.33 -14.28
CA TRP A 297 11.17 10.11 -13.08
C TRP A 297 11.03 11.40 -12.30
N ILE A 298 9.79 11.88 -12.14
CA ILE A 298 9.48 13.10 -11.41
C ILE A 298 8.50 12.75 -10.29
N SER A 299 8.91 12.91 -9.03
CA SER A 299 8.12 12.43 -7.89
C SER A 299 7.87 13.51 -6.86
N ASN A 300 6.63 13.57 -6.37
CA ASN A 300 6.23 14.33 -5.20
C ASN A 300 6.28 13.48 -3.91
N GLN A 301 6.64 12.22 -4.04
CA GLN A 301 6.89 11.30 -2.93
C GLN A 301 8.39 11.04 -2.80
N GLY A 302 8.88 10.80 -1.57
CA GLY A 302 10.31 10.54 -1.33
C GLY A 302 10.79 9.21 -1.92
N ALA A 303 12.08 9.10 -2.21
CA ALA A 303 12.73 7.87 -2.70
C ALA A 303 12.97 6.82 -1.58
N ASN A 304 12.12 6.79 -0.57
CA ASN A 304 12.36 5.99 0.65
C ASN A 304 12.01 4.51 0.46
N ASN A 305 11.10 4.20 -0.46
CA ASN A 305 10.80 2.83 -0.86
C ASN A 305 11.92 2.32 -1.76
N LYS A 306 12.59 1.23 -1.36
CA LYS A 306 13.73 0.65 -2.10
C LYS A 306 13.38 0.27 -3.54
N PHE A 307 12.15 -0.18 -3.79
CA PHE A 307 11.68 -0.54 -5.11
C PHE A 307 11.55 0.70 -6.00
N ILE A 308 10.90 1.77 -5.50
CA ILE A 308 10.78 3.05 -6.20
C ILE A 308 12.16 3.69 -6.41
N ALA A 309 13.00 3.71 -5.36
CA ALA A 309 14.35 4.24 -5.43
C ALA A 309 15.23 3.53 -6.46
N ARG A 310 14.98 2.26 -6.73
CA ARG A 310 15.63 1.53 -7.80
C ARG A 310 15.15 2.01 -9.16
N ILE A 311 13.83 1.97 -9.40
CA ILE A 311 13.26 2.30 -10.72
C ILE A 311 13.51 3.77 -11.09
N SER A 312 13.44 4.68 -10.11
CA SER A 312 13.75 6.09 -10.36
C SER A 312 15.20 6.31 -10.77
N LYS A 313 16.13 5.53 -10.18
CA LYS A 313 17.57 5.57 -10.54
C LYS A 313 17.89 4.93 -11.89
N ASP A 314 17.04 4.02 -12.35
CA ASP A 314 17.18 3.42 -13.66
C ASP A 314 16.77 4.40 -14.78
N ALA A 315 16.02 5.48 -14.48
CA ALA A 315 15.71 6.54 -15.42
C ALA A 315 16.94 7.40 -15.75
N ASP A 316 16.98 7.99 -16.98
CA ASP A 316 18.05 8.91 -17.39
C ASP A 316 18.11 10.20 -16.55
N GLY A 317 17.01 10.57 -15.91
CA GLY A 317 16.94 11.69 -14.97
C GLY A 317 15.87 11.50 -13.90
N GLU A 318 16.24 11.79 -12.66
CA GLU A 318 15.32 11.73 -11.54
C GLU A 318 15.18 13.11 -10.86
N TYR A 319 13.94 13.46 -10.48
CA TYR A 319 13.60 14.70 -9.81
C TYR A 319 12.65 14.40 -8.67
N PHE A 320 13.05 14.73 -7.44
CA PHE A 320 12.22 14.59 -6.26
C PHE A 320 11.91 15.97 -5.70
N ASN A 321 10.63 16.20 -5.41
CA ASN A 321 10.25 17.38 -4.65
C ASN A 321 10.65 17.15 -3.18
N THR A 322 11.83 17.67 -2.81
CA THR A 322 12.42 17.53 -1.46
C THR A 322 12.01 18.63 -0.50
N THR A 323 11.10 19.54 -0.93
CA THR A 323 10.55 20.50 0.02
C THR A 323 9.96 19.68 1.15
N SER A 324 10.54 19.84 2.35
CA SER A 324 10.17 19.12 3.57
C SER A 324 8.68 18.84 3.57
N PHE A 325 8.28 17.67 4.04
CA PHE A 325 6.87 17.33 4.36
C PHE A 325 6.25 18.30 5.39
N LYS A 326 6.50 19.57 5.20
CA LYS A 326 5.68 20.60 5.83
C LYS A 326 4.32 20.47 5.17
N GLU A 327 3.42 19.89 5.91
CA GLU A 327 2.05 19.49 5.60
C GLU A 327 1.25 20.51 4.78
N THR A 328 1.70 21.75 4.68
CA THR A 328 0.94 22.87 4.17
C THR A 328 1.20 23.20 2.70
N ASP A 329 2.32 22.75 2.09
CA ASP A 329 2.76 23.31 0.82
C ASP A 329 3.23 22.27 -0.23
N ASN A 330 3.09 20.97 0.02
CA ASN A 330 3.54 19.92 -0.90
C ASN A 330 2.40 19.47 -1.84
N PHE A 331 2.08 20.31 -2.83
CA PHE A 331 1.03 20.04 -3.81
C PHE A 331 1.62 19.50 -5.12
N ASP A 332 0.89 18.62 -5.80
CA ASP A 332 1.34 17.97 -7.04
C ASP A 332 1.65 18.98 -8.17
N GLU A 333 1.08 20.19 -8.15
CA GLU A 333 1.42 21.25 -9.12
C GLU A 333 2.91 21.63 -9.09
N GLN A 334 3.66 21.31 -8.05
CA GLN A 334 5.11 21.55 -7.96
C GLN A 334 5.90 20.66 -8.94
N LEU A 335 5.35 19.50 -9.32
CA LEU A 335 5.95 18.62 -10.33
C LEU A 335 6.07 19.30 -11.70
N TRP A 336 5.24 20.32 -11.99
CA TRP A 336 5.32 21.02 -13.27
C TRP A 336 6.61 21.81 -13.46
N VAL A 337 7.28 22.22 -12.38
CA VAL A 337 8.59 22.89 -12.46
C VAL A 337 9.61 21.95 -13.11
N PHE A 338 9.64 20.69 -12.66
CA PHE A 338 10.54 19.68 -13.21
C PHE A 338 10.07 19.18 -14.58
N LEU A 339 8.77 19.05 -14.78
CA LEU A 339 8.19 18.72 -16.08
C LEU A 339 8.61 19.74 -17.14
N ASP A 340 8.49 21.05 -16.85
CA ASP A 340 8.89 22.12 -17.76
C ASP A 340 10.40 22.06 -18.06
N GLN A 341 11.25 21.75 -17.07
CA GLN A 341 12.70 21.57 -17.27
C GLN A 341 13.01 20.38 -18.20
N VAL A 342 12.29 19.26 -18.05
CA VAL A 342 12.46 18.08 -18.91
C VAL A 342 12.01 18.39 -20.34
N LEU A 343 10.85 19.01 -20.51
CA LEU A 343 10.32 19.35 -21.82
C LEU A 343 11.20 20.38 -22.57
N ALA A 344 11.87 21.27 -21.84
CA ALA A 344 12.82 22.26 -22.39
C ALA A 344 14.09 21.63 -22.94
N LYS A 345 14.46 20.39 -22.58
CA LYS A 345 15.61 19.67 -23.17
C LYS A 345 15.45 19.34 -24.65
N ASN A 346 14.21 19.44 -25.15
CA ASN A 346 13.86 19.27 -26.56
C ASN A 346 14.32 17.94 -27.19
N GLU A 347 14.30 16.86 -26.43
CA GLU A 347 14.61 15.52 -26.90
C GLU A 347 13.47 14.97 -27.77
N ASN A 348 13.80 14.09 -28.72
CA ASN A 348 12.84 13.60 -29.71
C ASN A 348 11.92 12.51 -29.17
N LYS A 349 12.42 11.62 -28.31
CA LYS A 349 11.66 10.50 -27.75
C LYS A 349 11.78 10.51 -26.24
N ILE A 350 10.67 10.74 -25.55
CA ILE A 350 10.67 10.94 -24.10
C ILE A 350 9.57 10.09 -23.45
N LEU A 351 9.94 9.38 -22.38
CA LEU A 351 9.02 8.87 -21.39
C LEU A 351 9.16 9.68 -20.10
N ILE A 352 8.08 10.17 -19.56
CA ILE A 352 8.03 10.87 -18.27
C ILE A 352 7.11 10.11 -17.33
N VAL A 353 7.61 9.72 -16.16
CA VAL A 353 6.80 9.20 -15.06
C VAL A 353 6.57 10.31 -14.06
N LEU A 354 5.31 10.66 -13.80
CA LEU A 354 4.88 11.60 -12.76
C LEU A 354 4.30 10.82 -11.59
N HIS A 355 5.00 10.78 -10.47
CA HIS A 355 4.55 10.10 -9.26
C HIS A 355 3.98 11.12 -8.27
N THR A 356 2.65 11.15 -8.14
CA THR A 356 1.91 12.15 -7.38
C THR A 356 1.71 11.77 -5.92
N LEU A 357 1.39 12.74 -5.06
CA LEU A 357 0.83 12.51 -3.73
C LEU A 357 -0.68 12.25 -3.76
N GLY A 358 -1.35 12.69 -4.82
CA GLY A 358 -2.75 12.41 -5.08
C GLY A 358 -3.68 12.63 -3.89
N SER A 359 -4.39 11.57 -3.51
CA SER A 359 -5.29 11.56 -2.36
C SER A 359 -4.73 10.77 -1.17
N HIS A 360 -3.39 10.68 -1.04
CA HIS A 360 -2.77 10.03 0.11
C HIS A 360 -3.29 10.63 1.43
N PHE A 361 -3.56 9.78 2.38
CA PHE A 361 -3.93 10.20 3.73
C PHE A 361 -2.81 11.12 4.29
N ARG A 362 -3.10 12.20 4.82
CA ARG A 362 -4.21 13.03 5.26
C ARG A 362 -4.77 13.90 4.12
N TYR A 363 -5.93 13.62 3.62
CA TYR A 363 -6.53 14.28 2.45
C TYR A 363 -6.63 15.80 2.59
N ASN A 364 -6.84 16.33 3.80
CA ASN A 364 -6.94 17.76 4.08
C ASN A 364 -5.67 18.57 3.73
N PHE A 365 -4.52 17.91 3.52
CA PHE A 365 -3.27 18.53 3.10
C PHE A 365 -2.96 18.31 1.61
N ARG A 366 -3.80 17.61 0.86
CA ARG A 366 -3.56 17.24 -0.54
C ARG A 366 -4.09 18.24 -1.55
N TYR A 367 -4.70 19.34 -1.12
CA TYR A 367 -5.22 20.39 -2.02
C TYR A 367 -5.07 21.79 -1.41
N PRO A 368 -4.82 22.83 -2.24
CA PRO A 368 -4.84 24.22 -1.81
C PRO A 368 -6.26 24.68 -1.40
N ASN A 369 -6.37 25.70 -0.55
CA ASN A 369 -7.65 26.22 -0.03
C ASN A 369 -8.67 26.57 -1.14
N LYS A 370 -8.22 27.01 -2.31
CA LYS A 370 -9.09 27.32 -3.46
C LYS A 370 -9.87 26.10 -3.99
N TYR A 371 -9.45 24.89 -3.66
CA TYR A 371 -10.13 23.63 -4.03
C TYR A 371 -10.99 23.06 -2.91
N GLU A 372 -11.14 23.76 -1.79
CA GLU A 372 -12.08 23.38 -0.73
C GLU A 372 -13.51 23.75 -1.10
N LEU A 373 -14.07 23.07 -2.10
CA LEU A 373 -15.44 23.35 -2.59
C LEU A 373 -16.50 22.53 -1.84
N PHE A 374 -16.18 21.31 -1.47
CA PHE A 374 -17.09 20.44 -0.71
C PHE A 374 -16.93 20.69 0.78
N LYS A 375 -18.01 21.24 1.42
CA LYS A 375 -18.01 21.68 2.83
C LYS A 375 -19.20 21.08 3.60
N PRO A 376 -19.11 20.92 4.93
CA PRO A 376 -17.90 21.12 5.75
C PRO A 376 -16.83 20.08 5.47
N SER A 377 -15.54 20.44 5.63
CA SER A 377 -14.40 19.53 5.45
C SER A 377 -13.55 19.45 6.74
N LEU A 378 -12.53 18.62 6.73
CA LEU A 378 -11.51 18.53 7.81
C LEU A 378 -10.30 19.44 7.53
N LYS A 379 -10.40 20.38 6.57
CA LYS A 379 -9.32 21.32 6.23
C LYS A 379 -8.93 22.16 7.44
N GLY A 380 -7.63 22.27 7.72
CA GLY A 380 -7.11 23.01 8.87
C GLY A 380 -7.22 22.30 10.21
N SER A 381 -7.89 21.14 10.28
CA SER A 381 -8.03 20.33 11.50
C SER A 381 -7.59 18.90 11.21
N PHE A 382 -6.57 18.44 11.92
CA PHE A 382 -6.26 17.03 11.89
C PHE A 382 -6.20 16.47 13.32
N ASP A 383 -7.11 15.56 13.61
CA ASP A 383 -7.08 14.70 14.80
C ASP A 383 -7.63 13.33 14.36
N TYR A 384 -6.90 12.26 14.63
CA TYR A 384 -7.38 10.89 14.38
C TYR A 384 -8.75 10.62 15.04
N ALA A 385 -9.07 11.31 16.14
CA ALA A 385 -10.38 11.21 16.76
C ALA A 385 -11.52 11.74 15.87
N LEU A 386 -11.22 12.53 14.84
CA LEU A 386 -12.19 12.99 13.85
C LEU A 386 -12.54 11.91 12.82
N ILE A 387 -11.71 10.87 12.71
CA ILE A 387 -11.98 9.72 11.83
C ILE A 387 -13.00 8.83 12.52
N SER A 388 -14.26 9.15 12.33
CA SER A 388 -15.39 8.44 12.91
C SER A 388 -16.62 8.54 12.01
N ALA A 389 -17.52 7.58 12.13
CA ALA A 389 -18.78 7.58 11.39
C ALA A 389 -19.60 8.86 11.61
N LYS A 390 -19.44 9.54 12.76
CA LYS A 390 -20.08 10.84 13.04
C LYS A 390 -19.60 11.94 12.10
N ASN A 391 -18.35 11.88 11.66
CA ASN A 391 -17.71 12.86 10.79
C ASN A 391 -17.61 12.36 9.33
N LYS A 392 -18.31 11.27 8.97
CA LYS A 392 -18.28 10.66 7.63
C LYS A 392 -18.43 11.70 6.51
N ARG A 393 -19.39 12.64 6.63
CA ARG A 393 -19.64 13.66 5.63
C ARG A 393 -18.43 14.58 5.44
N GLN A 394 -17.81 15.05 6.54
CA GLN A 394 -16.62 15.91 6.46
C GLN A 394 -15.43 15.15 5.86
N PHE A 395 -15.29 13.88 6.22
CA PHE A 395 -14.23 12.99 5.72
C PHE A 395 -14.34 12.80 4.21
N ILE A 396 -15.54 12.44 3.71
CA ILE A 396 -15.82 12.31 2.28
C ILE A 396 -15.63 13.65 1.56
N ASN A 397 -16.12 14.78 2.12
CA ASN A 397 -15.92 16.10 1.53
C ASN A 397 -14.44 16.45 1.38
N THR A 398 -13.63 16.09 2.36
CA THR A 398 -12.18 16.32 2.32
C THR A 398 -11.52 15.48 1.24
N TYR A 399 -11.90 14.22 1.11
CA TYR A 399 -11.43 13.33 0.05
C TYR A 399 -11.86 13.84 -1.35
N ASP A 400 -13.12 14.21 -1.52
CA ASP A 400 -13.62 14.71 -2.81
C ASP A 400 -12.94 16.02 -3.25
N ASN A 401 -12.50 16.86 -2.30
CA ASN A 401 -11.71 18.04 -2.61
C ASN A 401 -10.29 17.67 -3.12
N SER A 402 -9.69 16.58 -2.63
CA SER A 402 -8.42 16.09 -3.17
C SER A 402 -8.57 15.51 -4.58
N ILE A 403 -9.67 14.81 -4.87
CA ILE A 403 -9.99 14.35 -6.23
C ILE A 403 -10.21 15.53 -7.18
N LEU A 404 -10.93 16.57 -6.75
CA LEU A 404 -11.11 17.80 -7.54
C LEU A 404 -9.77 18.48 -7.87
N TYR A 405 -8.81 18.42 -6.96
CA TYR A 405 -7.48 18.95 -7.20
C TYR A 405 -6.67 18.07 -8.16
N THR A 406 -6.81 16.75 -8.06
CA THR A 406 -6.21 15.80 -9.02
C THR A 406 -6.76 16.03 -10.45
N ASP A 407 -8.07 16.30 -10.60
CA ASP A 407 -8.68 16.69 -11.87
C ASP A 407 -8.02 17.93 -12.49
N PHE A 408 -7.80 18.96 -11.69
CA PHE A 408 -7.08 20.17 -12.12
C PHE A 408 -5.64 19.85 -12.54
N PHE A 409 -4.91 19.08 -11.73
CA PHE A 409 -3.52 18.71 -12.01
C PHE A 409 -3.42 17.97 -13.34
N LEU A 410 -4.20 16.91 -13.53
CA LEU A 410 -4.20 16.10 -14.75
C LEU A 410 -4.60 16.90 -15.98
N SER A 411 -5.70 17.66 -15.90
CA SER A 411 -6.18 18.49 -17.01
C SER A 411 -5.14 19.53 -17.43
N LYS A 412 -4.42 20.14 -16.49
CA LYS A 412 -3.38 21.11 -16.81
C LYS A 412 -2.13 20.45 -17.35
N THR A 413 -1.77 19.26 -16.86
CA THR A 413 -0.67 18.46 -17.41
C THR A 413 -0.95 18.07 -18.86
N ILE A 414 -2.15 17.57 -19.16
CA ILE A 414 -2.59 17.28 -20.54
C ILE A 414 -2.42 18.50 -21.44
N ARG A 415 -2.93 19.67 -21.03
CA ARG A 415 -2.82 20.91 -21.82
C ARG A 415 -1.36 21.32 -22.07
N LYS A 416 -0.45 21.13 -21.08
CA LYS A 416 0.99 21.39 -21.27
C LYS A 416 1.58 20.48 -22.36
N ILE A 417 1.27 19.20 -22.32
CA ILE A 417 1.76 18.23 -23.32
C ILE A 417 1.15 18.52 -24.70
N ASP A 418 -0.17 18.76 -24.78
CA ASP A 418 -0.86 19.06 -26.04
C ASP A 418 -0.33 20.34 -26.73
N SER A 419 0.08 21.35 -25.93
CA SER A 419 0.64 22.60 -26.48
C SER A 419 1.92 22.41 -27.29
N LEU A 420 2.63 21.28 -27.09
CA LEU A 420 3.87 20.96 -27.83
C LEU A 420 3.59 20.43 -29.24
N LYS A 421 2.33 20.14 -29.56
CA LYS A 421 1.91 19.63 -30.86
C LYS A 421 2.77 18.46 -31.38
N SER A 422 3.09 17.54 -30.49
CA SER A 422 3.87 16.33 -30.74
C SER A 422 2.98 15.07 -30.75
N VAL A 423 3.48 13.96 -31.21
CA VAL A 423 2.84 12.64 -31.02
C VAL A 423 2.92 12.32 -29.53
N SER A 424 1.79 12.39 -28.82
CA SER A 424 1.81 12.30 -27.37
C SER A 424 0.65 11.50 -26.82
N ALA A 425 0.93 10.80 -25.70
CA ALA A 425 -0.10 10.17 -24.90
C ALA A 425 0.18 10.36 -23.41
N LEU A 426 -0.89 10.44 -22.64
CA LEU A 426 -0.83 10.42 -21.17
C LEU A 426 -1.70 9.28 -20.64
N VAL A 427 -1.13 8.46 -19.79
CA VAL A 427 -1.81 7.39 -19.06
C VAL A 427 -1.81 7.74 -17.58
N TYR A 428 -2.98 7.75 -16.96
CA TYR A 428 -3.16 7.92 -15.52
C TYR A 428 -3.81 6.69 -14.92
N VAL A 429 -3.26 6.23 -13.82
CA VAL A 429 -3.85 5.16 -12.99
C VAL A 429 -3.54 5.45 -11.53
N ALA A 430 -4.52 5.25 -10.64
CA ALA A 430 -4.22 5.23 -9.21
C ALA A 430 -3.68 3.85 -8.81
N ASP A 431 -2.74 3.85 -7.89
CA ASP A 431 -2.11 2.62 -7.39
C ASP A 431 -3.09 1.71 -6.67
N HIS A 432 -3.94 2.25 -5.81
CA HIS A 432 -5.07 1.60 -5.15
C HIS A 432 -6.17 2.61 -4.84
N GLY A 433 -7.28 2.09 -4.38
CA GLY A 433 -8.42 2.91 -3.96
C GLY A 433 -8.47 3.14 -2.45
N GLU A 434 -9.68 3.47 -1.92
CA GLU A 434 -9.86 3.90 -0.54
C GLU A 434 -11.26 3.61 -0.02
N ASN A 435 -11.38 3.20 1.25
CA ASN A 435 -12.67 3.08 1.93
C ASN A 435 -13.00 4.36 2.70
N LEU A 436 -14.22 4.83 2.56
CA LEU A 436 -14.70 6.09 3.12
C LEU A 436 -15.98 5.89 3.97
N PHE A 437 -16.00 4.90 4.85
CA PHE A 437 -17.18 4.48 5.61
C PHE A 437 -18.33 3.96 4.74
N ASP A 438 -18.03 3.27 3.65
CA ASP A 438 -19.03 2.83 2.66
C ASP A 438 -19.83 1.63 3.15
N THR A 439 -19.25 0.80 4.00
CA THR A 439 -19.86 -0.44 4.49
C THR A 439 -20.60 -0.26 5.81
N LYS A 440 -21.42 -1.25 6.19
CA LYS A 440 -22.10 -1.29 7.50
C LYS A 440 -21.10 -1.32 8.66
N GLU A 441 -19.93 -1.91 8.45
CA GLU A 441 -18.84 -2.00 9.43
C GLU A 441 -18.06 -0.69 9.54
N ASN A 442 -18.38 0.31 8.69
CA ASN A 442 -17.69 1.60 8.62
C ASN A 442 -16.17 1.45 8.37
N ILE A 443 -15.81 0.58 7.41
CA ILE A 443 -14.41 0.43 6.99
C ILE A 443 -13.90 1.77 6.44
N VAL A 444 -12.68 2.13 6.83
CA VAL A 444 -11.95 3.31 6.35
C VAL A 444 -10.55 2.92 5.95
N PHE A 445 -9.95 3.72 5.08
CA PHE A 445 -8.63 3.48 4.55
C PHE A 445 -8.53 2.21 3.68
N HIS A 446 -7.32 1.90 3.27
CA HIS A 446 -6.93 0.73 2.48
C HIS A 446 -5.96 -0.15 3.27
N GLY A 447 -5.48 -1.24 2.66
CA GLY A 447 -4.47 -2.10 3.27
C GLY A 447 -4.97 -2.97 4.43
N GLY A 448 -6.29 -3.04 4.64
CA GLY A 448 -6.89 -3.98 5.57
C GLY A 448 -7.07 -5.37 4.95
N SER A 449 -7.15 -6.45 5.74
CA SER A 449 -7.53 -7.78 5.24
C SER A 449 -9.05 -7.95 5.10
N LYS A 450 -9.83 -6.99 5.60
CA LYS A 450 -11.18 -6.73 5.13
C LYS A 450 -11.10 -5.63 4.12
N TYR A 451 -11.24 -5.98 2.90
CA TYR A 451 -11.25 -5.06 1.77
C TYR A 451 -12.64 -5.01 1.14
N THR A 452 -12.86 -4.00 0.36
CA THR A 452 -14.04 -3.80 -0.46
C THR A 452 -13.62 -3.60 -1.91
N GLU A 453 -14.58 -3.51 -2.81
CA GLU A 453 -14.29 -3.12 -4.20
C GLU A 453 -13.59 -1.75 -4.29
N TYR A 454 -13.87 -0.85 -3.33
CA TYR A 454 -13.29 0.49 -3.29
C TYR A 454 -11.78 0.50 -3.05
N ASP A 455 -11.19 -0.56 -2.53
CA ASP A 455 -9.74 -0.71 -2.39
C ASP A 455 -9.06 -0.94 -3.74
N PHE A 456 -9.76 -1.59 -4.68
CA PHE A 456 -9.17 -2.11 -5.91
C PHE A 456 -9.71 -1.46 -7.19
N HIS A 457 -10.97 -1.02 -7.21
CA HIS A 457 -11.56 -0.34 -8.38
C HIS A 457 -11.06 1.10 -8.47
N VAL A 458 -10.07 1.32 -9.32
CA VAL A 458 -9.32 2.57 -9.44
C VAL A 458 -9.59 3.27 -10.77
N PRO A 459 -9.47 4.61 -10.85
CA PRO A 459 -9.56 5.33 -12.11
C PRO A 459 -8.37 5.00 -13.00
N PHE A 460 -8.67 4.72 -14.27
CA PHE A 460 -7.71 4.50 -15.33
C PHE A 460 -8.12 5.32 -16.55
N PHE A 461 -7.27 6.31 -16.92
CA PHE A 461 -7.54 7.27 -18.00
C PHE A 461 -6.42 7.25 -19.02
N VAL A 462 -6.76 7.33 -20.29
CA VAL A 462 -5.81 7.48 -21.38
C VAL A 462 -6.20 8.69 -22.22
N TRP A 463 -5.29 9.63 -22.35
CA TRP A 463 -5.40 10.75 -23.27
C TRP A 463 -4.38 10.61 -24.39
N THR A 464 -4.79 11.01 -25.63
CA THR A 464 -3.92 11.01 -26.80
C THR A 464 -4.03 12.34 -27.55
N SER A 465 -2.91 12.87 -28.06
CA SER A 465 -2.91 14.09 -28.86
C SER A 465 -3.53 13.86 -30.25
N ASP A 466 -3.96 14.94 -30.93
CA ASP A 466 -4.46 14.87 -32.29
C ASP A 466 -3.41 14.25 -33.25
N LYS A 467 -2.14 14.55 -33.06
CA LYS A 467 -1.07 13.93 -33.85
C LYS A 467 -0.95 12.44 -33.60
N TYR A 468 -1.09 12.00 -32.35
CA TYR A 468 -1.14 10.58 -32.02
C TYR A 468 -2.30 9.90 -32.72
N ASN A 469 -3.48 10.54 -32.69
CA ASN A 469 -4.72 10.00 -33.30
C ASN A 469 -4.59 9.88 -34.82
N LEU A 470 -3.93 10.84 -35.45
CA LEU A 470 -3.65 10.80 -36.91
C LEU A 470 -2.62 9.72 -37.26
N GLN A 471 -1.61 9.55 -36.42
CA GLN A 471 -0.51 8.58 -36.65
C GLN A 471 -0.95 7.14 -36.41
N TYR A 472 -1.80 6.91 -35.40
CA TYR A 472 -2.18 5.57 -34.93
C TYR A 472 -3.70 5.41 -34.78
N PRO A 473 -4.49 5.62 -35.86
CA PRO A 473 -5.96 5.64 -35.78
C PRO A 473 -6.53 4.28 -35.30
N GLU A 474 -5.93 3.17 -35.68
CA GLU A 474 -6.38 1.84 -35.25
C GLU A 474 -6.20 1.64 -33.73
N LYS A 475 -5.08 2.11 -33.17
CA LYS A 475 -4.84 2.04 -31.72
C LYS A 475 -5.83 2.90 -30.94
N VAL A 476 -6.18 4.08 -31.48
CA VAL A 476 -7.17 4.96 -30.86
C VAL A 476 -8.58 4.37 -30.91
N GLU A 477 -8.91 3.69 -31.99
CA GLU A 477 -10.18 2.96 -32.07
C GLU A 477 -10.24 1.81 -31.07
N ASN A 478 -9.16 1.04 -30.95
CA ASN A 478 -9.06 -0.04 -29.96
C ASN A 478 -9.15 0.49 -28.52
N LEU A 479 -8.52 1.65 -28.18
CA LEU A 479 -8.70 2.31 -26.88
C LEU A 479 -10.17 2.53 -26.55
N ARG A 480 -10.96 3.03 -27.54
CA ARG A 480 -12.38 3.30 -27.36
C ARG A 480 -13.22 2.05 -27.26
N CYS A 481 -12.93 1.05 -28.10
CA CYS A 481 -13.64 -0.24 -28.09
C CYS A 481 -13.39 -1.04 -26.81
N ASN A 482 -12.19 -0.93 -26.24
CA ASN A 482 -11.76 -1.70 -25.07
C ASN A 482 -12.10 -1.04 -23.71
N LYS A 483 -12.72 0.15 -23.70
CA LYS A 483 -12.94 0.97 -22.48
C LYS A 483 -13.80 0.30 -21.40
N ASP A 484 -14.66 -0.63 -21.79
CA ASP A 484 -15.59 -1.33 -20.89
C ASP A 484 -15.18 -2.77 -20.58
N LYS A 485 -13.99 -3.18 -21.05
CA LYS A 485 -13.43 -4.51 -20.76
C LYS A 485 -12.88 -4.60 -19.35
N LYS A 486 -12.90 -5.82 -18.80
CA LYS A 486 -12.28 -6.13 -17.50
C LYS A 486 -10.76 -6.04 -17.61
N LEU A 487 -10.17 -5.11 -16.88
CA LEU A 487 -8.74 -4.85 -16.90
C LEU A 487 -8.16 -4.88 -15.49
N CYS A 488 -6.86 -5.10 -15.41
CA CYS A 488 -6.10 -5.06 -14.17
C CYS A 488 -4.73 -4.40 -14.37
N THR A 489 -3.97 -4.29 -13.31
CA THR A 489 -2.66 -3.64 -13.27
C THR A 489 -1.69 -4.20 -14.32
N GLU A 490 -1.71 -5.52 -14.57
CA GLU A 490 -0.86 -6.18 -15.57
C GLU A 490 -1.02 -5.59 -16.98
N ASN A 491 -2.22 -5.10 -17.33
CA ASN A 491 -2.47 -4.51 -18.65
C ASN A 491 -1.65 -3.25 -18.91
N VAL A 492 -1.21 -2.53 -17.86
CA VAL A 492 -0.53 -1.23 -17.98
C VAL A 492 0.82 -1.37 -18.67
N PHE A 493 1.64 -2.33 -18.23
CA PHE A 493 2.98 -2.54 -18.79
C PHE A 493 2.94 -2.77 -20.31
N TYR A 494 2.11 -3.73 -20.75
CA TYR A 494 1.97 -4.08 -22.17
C TYR A 494 1.36 -2.94 -22.98
N SER A 495 0.39 -2.24 -22.40
CA SER A 495 -0.29 -1.11 -23.06
C SER A 495 0.64 0.06 -23.31
N LEU A 496 1.44 0.46 -22.32
CA LEU A 496 2.39 1.56 -22.46
C LEU A 496 3.41 1.30 -23.56
N LEU A 497 3.98 0.09 -23.61
CA LEU A 497 4.94 -0.30 -24.64
C LEU A 497 4.30 -0.34 -26.02
N ASP A 498 3.11 -0.94 -26.14
CA ASP A 498 2.39 -1.02 -27.41
C ASP A 498 1.93 0.37 -27.88
N MET A 499 1.45 1.24 -26.99
CA MET A 499 1.14 2.65 -27.34
C MET A 499 2.34 3.36 -27.97
N ALA A 500 3.55 3.10 -27.47
CA ALA A 500 4.80 3.66 -27.99
C ALA A 500 5.42 2.87 -29.15
N HIS A 501 4.71 1.90 -29.73
CA HIS A 501 5.23 1.00 -30.76
C HIS A 501 6.56 0.32 -30.35
N ILE A 502 6.65 -0.11 -29.10
CA ILE A 502 7.77 -0.88 -28.57
C ILE A 502 7.36 -2.34 -28.47
N THR A 503 8.17 -3.22 -29.04
CA THR A 503 8.01 -4.66 -28.94
C THR A 503 9.21 -5.32 -28.28
N PHE A 504 9.01 -6.52 -27.75
CA PHE A 504 10.06 -7.38 -27.20
C PHE A 504 9.64 -8.86 -27.36
N PRO A 505 10.56 -9.85 -27.25
CA PRO A 505 10.27 -11.25 -27.57
C PRO A 505 9.08 -11.86 -26.82
N GLU A 506 8.82 -11.43 -25.59
CA GLU A 506 7.73 -11.94 -24.74
C GLU A 506 6.55 -10.96 -24.67
N HIS A 507 6.39 -10.07 -25.66
CA HIS A 507 5.28 -9.13 -25.71
C HIS A 507 3.94 -9.86 -25.94
N ILE A 508 2.95 -9.59 -25.08
CA ILE A 508 1.63 -10.22 -25.08
C ILE A 508 0.61 -9.19 -25.56
N ARG A 509 0.19 -9.28 -26.83
CA ARG A 509 -0.79 -8.34 -27.43
C ARG A 509 -2.18 -8.46 -26.80
N GLU A 510 -2.52 -9.62 -26.28
CA GLU A 510 -3.77 -9.91 -25.58
C GLU A 510 -3.90 -9.17 -24.26
N LYS A 511 -2.82 -8.57 -23.73
CA LYS A 511 -2.82 -7.75 -22.52
C LYS A 511 -2.82 -6.24 -22.80
N SER A 512 -2.70 -5.82 -24.06
CA SER A 512 -2.61 -4.41 -24.45
C SER A 512 -3.97 -3.80 -24.74
N ILE A 513 -4.31 -2.67 -24.12
CA ILE A 513 -5.56 -1.93 -24.32
C ILE A 513 -5.68 -1.31 -25.73
N VAL A 514 -4.57 -1.13 -26.45
CA VAL A 514 -4.56 -0.64 -27.83
C VAL A 514 -4.57 -1.76 -28.86
N SER A 515 -4.65 -3.01 -28.41
CA SER A 515 -4.72 -4.20 -29.28
C SER A 515 -6.15 -4.62 -29.55
N GLU A 516 -6.43 -5.00 -30.81
CA GLU A 516 -7.67 -5.66 -31.19
C GLU A 516 -7.83 -7.06 -30.57
N PHE A 517 -6.70 -7.67 -30.15
CA PHE A 517 -6.65 -9.01 -29.55
C PHE A 517 -6.82 -8.99 -28.02
N LEU A 518 -7.04 -7.82 -27.41
CA LEU A 518 -7.19 -7.72 -25.95
C LEU A 518 -8.22 -8.73 -25.42
N GLN A 519 -7.76 -9.57 -24.50
CA GLN A 519 -8.59 -10.55 -23.80
C GLN A 519 -8.87 -10.11 -22.38
N GLU A 520 -10.07 -10.42 -21.90
CA GLU A 520 -10.48 -10.16 -20.51
C GLU A 520 -10.12 -11.36 -19.64
N ASP A 521 -9.62 -11.10 -18.46
CA ASP A 521 -9.42 -12.16 -17.48
C ASP A 521 -10.78 -12.58 -16.88
N SER A 522 -11.03 -13.88 -16.83
CA SER A 522 -12.27 -14.43 -16.26
C SER A 522 -12.35 -14.19 -14.74
N LEU A 523 -11.22 -14.25 -14.05
CA LEU A 523 -11.06 -14.01 -12.62
C LEU A 523 -10.11 -12.84 -12.40
N ARG A 524 -10.30 -12.12 -11.29
CA ARG A 524 -9.34 -11.13 -10.81
C ARG A 524 -8.58 -11.71 -9.64
N TYR A 525 -7.27 -11.70 -9.77
CA TYR A 525 -6.36 -12.07 -8.70
C TYR A 525 -5.82 -10.82 -8.03
N ILE A 526 -5.57 -10.92 -6.73
CA ILE A 526 -4.95 -9.86 -5.93
C ILE A 526 -3.85 -10.42 -5.05
N VAL A 527 -2.88 -9.59 -4.76
CA VAL A 527 -1.93 -9.80 -3.68
C VAL A 527 -2.55 -9.19 -2.43
N ASN A 528 -2.94 -10.04 -1.50
CA ASN A 528 -3.56 -9.59 -0.25
C ASN A 528 -2.53 -8.98 0.72
N THR A 529 -3.01 -8.44 1.82
CA THR A 529 -2.17 -7.79 2.84
C THR A 529 -1.21 -8.71 3.60
N ASN A 530 -1.32 -10.02 3.39
CA ASN A 530 -0.37 -11.01 3.88
C ASN A 530 0.65 -11.44 2.81
N MET A 531 0.67 -10.75 1.65
CA MET A 531 1.53 -11.07 0.50
C MET A 531 1.20 -12.45 -0.12
N GLU A 532 -0.06 -12.86 -0.03
CA GLU A 532 -0.57 -14.10 -0.60
C GLU A 532 -1.48 -13.78 -1.79
N THR A 533 -1.40 -14.57 -2.85
CA THR A 533 -2.31 -14.46 -4.01
C THR A 533 -3.66 -15.04 -3.68
N GLU A 534 -4.72 -14.31 -3.98
CA GLU A 534 -6.09 -14.80 -3.85
C GLU A 534 -7.01 -14.24 -4.94
N VAL A 535 -8.13 -14.94 -5.19
CA VAL A 535 -9.16 -14.45 -6.12
C VAL A 535 -9.98 -13.36 -5.43
N LEU A 536 -10.06 -12.18 -6.06
CA LEU A 536 -10.91 -11.09 -5.60
C LEU A 536 -12.38 -11.50 -5.72
N ARG A 537 -13.02 -11.72 -4.58
CA ARG A 537 -14.45 -12.01 -4.49
C ARG A 537 -15.19 -10.76 -4.06
N MET A 538 -15.80 -10.09 -5.02
CA MET A 538 -16.73 -8.99 -4.73
C MET A 538 -18.08 -9.57 -4.29
N LYS A 539 -18.61 -9.09 -3.19
CA LYS A 539 -19.92 -9.47 -2.67
C LYS A 539 -21.00 -8.50 -3.14
#